data_c6b801a090dd6c927308b91f0e5cb4f4
#
_entry.id   c6b801a090dd6c927308b91f0e5cb4f4
#
_cell.length_a   1.000
_cell.length_b   1.000
_cell.length_c   1.000
_cell.angle_alpha   90.00
_cell.angle_beta   90.00
_cell.angle_gamma   90.00
#
_symmetry.space_group_name_H-M   'P 1'
#
loop_
_entity.id
_entity.type
_entity.pdbx_description
1 polymer ?
#
loop_
_entity_poly.entity_id
_entity_poly.type
_entity_poly.pdbx_seq_one_letter_code
_entity_poly.pdbx_strand_id
1 'polypeptide(L)'
;QLFIEITKKETFINHQKVDLIVEQMIEKASEVIFPLQIKINDNGSLNEIVNDKEIRKRWQDDTLPSLQSYYKAEIATDILSKLDRVFSHLNFKKDLFFKNHFFQLYFAPIYQIYPNFEHTSKFQIYFSSLRKFKNYMVKYELQKEYSSTNKIVLNVKAPDENDFNLTYKFDKETHELFSAIGNFSVKENNILYTIHFEMYELI
;
A
#
# COMPACT_ATOMS: atom_id res chain seq x y z
N GLN A 1 -7.77 -19.64 2.17
CA GLN A 1 -6.62 -18.72 2.36
C GLN A 1 -5.65 -18.88 1.21
N LEU A 2 -5.28 -17.80 0.57
CA LEU A 2 -4.30 -17.76 -0.52
C LEU A 2 -2.94 -17.28 0.01
N PHE A 3 -1.87 -17.95 -0.43
CA PHE A 3 -0.49 -17.54 -0.19
C PHE A 3 0.01 -16.71 -1.36
N ILE A 4 0.60 -15.54 -1.09
CA ILE A 4 1.11 -14.61 -2.10
C ILE A 4 2.56 -14.25 -1.76
N GLU A 5 3.42 -14.27 -2.76
CA GLU A 5 4.76 -13.71 -2.71
C GLU A 5 4.82 -12.44 -3.56
N ILE A 6 5.25 -11.35 -2.95
CA ILE A 6 5.38 -10.05 -3.60
C ILE A 6 6.87 -9.77 -3.79
N THR A 7 7.27 -9.52 -5.01
CA THR A 7 8.63 -9.09 -5.36
C THR A 7 8.63 -7.63 -5.81
N LYS A 8 9.73 -6.94 -5.57
CA LYS A 8 9.93 -5.56 -6.03
C LYS A 8 10.76 -5.59 -7.33
N LYS A 9 10.32 -4.82 -8.30
CA LYS A 9 11.12 -4.49 -9.51
C LYS A 9 11.83 -3.14 -9.31
N GLU A 10 12.22 -2.50 -10.38
CA GLU A 10 12.87 -1.18 -10.36
C GLU A 10 11.97 -0.09 -9.75
N THR A 11 12.57 0.83 -9.03
CA THR A 11 11.90 2.01 -8.45
C THR A 11 12.26 3.26 -9.28
N PHE A 12 11.25 4.07 -9.53
CA PHE A 12 11.39 5.38 -10.15
C PHE A 12 10.78 6.46 -9.27
N ILE A 13 11.46 7.58 -9.12
CA ILE A 13 10.95 8.78 -8.44
C ILE A 13 10.80 9.86 -9.50
N ASN A 14 9.58 10.40 -9.67
CA ASN A 14 9.28 11.39 -10.71
C ASN A 14 9.73 10.93 -12.12
N HIS A 15 9.49 9.67 -12.46
CA HIS A 15 9.91 9.02 -13.72
C HIS A 15 11.44 8.94 -13.95
N GLN A 16 12.23 9.20 -12.93
CA GLN A 16 13.69 9.09 -12.98
C GLN A 16 14.18 7.96 -12.08
N LYS A 17 15.29 7.32 -12.46
CA LYS A 17 15.95 6.36 -11.57
C LYS A 17 16.45 7.11 -10.32
N VAL A 18 16.48 6.40 -9.21
CA VAL A 18 16.96 6.92 -7.92
C VAL A 18 18.42 7.37 -8.06
N ASP A 19 18.67 8.65 -7.86
CA ASP A 19 20.00 9.26 -8.12
C ASP A 19 20.66 9.81 -6.85
N LEU A 20 19.89 10.39 -5.94
CA LEU A 20 20.43 10.94 -4.71
C LEU A 20 20.89 9.82 -3.75
N ILE A 21 22.06 10.02 -3.12
CA ILE A 21 22.65 9.06 -2.18
C ILE A 21 21.65 8.63 -1.10
N VAL A 22 20.91 9.58 -0.55
CA VAL A 22 19.88 9.30 0.50
C VAL A 22 18.77 8.44 -0.07
N GLU A 23 18.30 8.71 -1.28
CA GLU A 23 17.25 7.93 -1.94
C GLU A 23 17.75 6.52 -2.25
N GLN A 24 19.00 6.35 -2.72
CA GLN A 24 19.61 5.05 -2.95
C GLN A 24 19.74 4.23 -1.65
N MET A 25 20.10 4.89 -0.54
CA MET A 25 20.13 4.23 0.77
C MET A 25 18.76 3.74 1.21
N ILE A 26 17.74 4.59 1.06
CA ILE A 26 16.35 4.25 1.41
C ILE A 26 15.82 3.14 0.49
N GLU A 27 16.14 3.19 -0.79
CA GLU A 27 15.75 2.15 -1.75
C GLU A 27 16.35 0.81 -1.37
N LYS A 28 17.67 0.74 -1.16
CA LYS A 28 18.35 -0.49 -0.72
C LYS A 28 17.82 -1.01 0.60
N ALA A 29 17.57 -0.12 1.56
CA ALA A 29 16.93 -0.50 2.81
C ALA A 29 15.51 -1.09 2.59
N SER A 30 14.75 -0.53 1.66
CA SER A 30 13.40 -1.03 1.34
C SER A 30 13.40 -2.38 0.62
N GLU A 31 14.47 -2.71 -0.12
CA GLU A 31 14.60 -4.00 -0.81
C GLU A 31 14.58 -5.18 0.15
N VAL A 32 15.03 -4.98 1.40
CA VAL A 32 15.06 -6.05 2.41
C VAL A 32 13.69 -6.63 2.73
N ILE A 33 12.64 -5.84 2.50
CA ILE A 33 11.25 -6.29 2.71
C ILE A 33 10.88 -7.40 1.72
N PHE A 34 11.51 -7.41 0.54
CA PHE A 34 11.17 -8.34 -0.54
C PHE A 34 12.17 -9.51 -0.66
N PRO A 35 11.72 -10.70 -1.06
CA PRO A 35 10.33 -11.05 -1.29
C PRO A 35 9.51 -10.97 -0.01
N LEU A 36 8.30 -10.39 -0.09
CA LEU A 36 7.36 -10.30 1.01
C LEU A 36 6.33 -11.44 0.87
N GLN A 37 6.25 -12.30 1.87
CA GLN A 37 5.35 -13.46 1.87
C GLN A 37 4.18 -13.20 2.81
N ILE A 38 2.97 -13.31 2.27
CA ILE A 38 1.73 -13.01 2.98
C ILE A 38 0.69 -14.10 2.78
N LYS A 39 -0.22 -14.20 3.74
CA LYS A 39 -1.49 -14.90 3.59
C LYS A 39 -2.61 -13.90 3.52
N ILE A 40 -3.57 -14.12 2.63
CA ILE A 40 -4.78 -13.33 2.51
C ILE A 40 -6.03 -14.17 2.80
N ASN A 41 -7.06 -13.50 3.25
CA ASN A 41 -8.40 -14.08 3.43
C ASN A 41 -9.12 -14.18 2.08
N ASP A 42 -10.20 -14.94 2.03
CA ASP A 42 -11.00 -15.13 0.80
C ASP A 42 -11.62 -13.82 0.28
N ASN A 43 -11.79 -12.82 1.14
CA ASN A 43 -12.25 -11.48 0.75
C ASN A 43 -11.13 -10.56 0.24
N GLY A 44 -9.89 -11.06 0.09
CA GLY A 44 -8.73 -10.30 -0.37
C GLY A 44 -7.96 -9.56 0.72
N SER A 45 -8.48 -9.48 1.95
CA SER A 45 -7.79 -8.75 3.02
C SER A 45 -6.57 -9.51 3.56
N LEU A 46 -5.57 -8.75 4.02
CA LEU A 46 -4.39 -9.32 4.67
C LEU A 46 -4.78 -10.11 5.92
N ASN A 47 -4.36 -11.36 5.99
CA ASN A 47 -4.43 -12.18 7.19
C ASN A 47 -3.12 -12.09 7.99
N GLU A 48 -2.00 -12.50 7.38
CA GLU A 48 -0.71 -12.66 8.06
C GLU A 48 0.45 -12.30 7.13
N ILE A 49 1.53 -11.76 7.70
CA ILE A 49 2.84 -11.68 7.06
C ILE A 49 3.66 -12.85 7.58
N VAL A 50 4.09 -13.71 6.66
CA VAL A 50 4.66 -15.03 7.00
C VAL A 50 6.14 -14.92 7.34
N ASN A 51 6.88 -14.08 6.61
CA ASN A 51 8.33 -14.00 6.67
C ASN A 51 8.89 -12.75 7.39
N ASP A 52 8.16 -12.18 8.34
CA ASP A 52 8.60 -10.98 9.08
C ASP A 52 9.93 -11.18 9.83
N LYS A 53 10.16 -12.38 10.40
CA LYS A 53 11.40 -12.73 11.07
C LYS A 53 12.59 -12.81 10.11
N GLU A 54 12.37 -13.35 8.92
CA GLU A 54 13.38 -13.44 7.86
C GLU A 54 13.77 -12.06 7.33
N ILE A 55 12.78 -11.17 7.18
CA ILE A 55 13.02 -9.78 6.77
C ILE A 55 13.90 -9.08 7.82
N ARG A 56 13.60 -9.23 9.11
CA ARG A 56 14.44 -8.65 10.17
C ARG A 56 15.85 -9.22 10.17
N LYS A 57 15.98 -10.52 9.95
CA LYS A 57 17.27 -11.19 9.86
C LYS A 57 18.09 -10.66 8.67
N ARG A 58 17.49 -10.56 7.48
CA ARG A 58 18.16 -9.97 6.30
C ARG A 58 18.63 -8.53 6.57
N TRP A 59 17.82 -7.74 7.29
CA TRP A 59 18.23 -6.41 7.69
C TRP A 59 19.47 -6.42 8.55
N GLN A 60 19.46 -7.19 9.64
CA GLN A 60 20.51 -7.20 10.66
C GLN A 60 21.80 -7.87 10.18
N ASP A 61 21.68 -9.00 9.49
CA ASP A 61 22.84 -9.82 9.16
C ASP A 61 23.53 -9.39 7.85
N ASP A 62 22.76 -8.86 6.89
CA ASP A 62 23.25 -8.60 5.54
C ASP A 62 23.19 -7.12 5.14
N THR A 63 22.00 -6.52 5.23
CA THR A 63 21.77 -5.20 4.62
C THR A 63 22.39 -4.08 5.43
N LEU A 64 22.14 -4.00 6.72
CA LEU A 64 22.69 -2.95 7.59
C LEU A 64 24.21 -2.95 7.59
N PRO A 65 24.91 -4.09 7.79
CA PRO A 65 26.38 -4.12 7.74
C PRO A 65 26.93 -3.70 6.37
N SER A 66 26.28 -4.14 5.29
CA SER A 66 26.67 -3.76 3.93
C SER A 66 26.55 -2.25 3.71
N LEU A 67 25.42 -1.64 4.08
CA LEU A 67 25.21 -0.20 3.97
C LEU A 67 26.20 0.59 4.84
N GLN A 68 26.48 0.16 6.06
CA GLN A 68 27.48 0.78 6.95
C GLN A 68 28.89 0.69 6.40
N SER A 69 29.23 -0.39 5.70
CA SER A 69 30.55 -0.53 5.08
C SER A 69 30.74 0.39 3.89
N TYR A 70 29.68 0.67 3.13
CA TYR A 70 29.69 1.46 1.93
C TYR A 70 29.55 2.98 2.20
N TYR A 71 28.61 3.35 3.08
CA TYR A 71 28.30 4.74 3.41
C TYR A 71 28.93 5.16 4.73
N LYS A 72 30.08 5.85 4.68
CA LYS A 72 30.86 6.22 5.89
C LYS A 72 30.72 7.67 6.32
N ALA A 73 30.02 8.51 5.56
CA ALA A 73 29.80 9.91 5.92
C ALA A 73 28.92 10.01 7.18
N GLU A 74 29.14 11.04 8.00
CA GLU A 74 28.40 11.26 9.25
C GLU A 74 26.89 11.31 9.01
N ILE A 75 26.43 12.03 7.96
CA ILE A 75 25.00 12.10 7.56
C ILE A 75 24.47 10.71 7.24
N ALA A 76 25.22 9.88 6.54
CA ALA A 76 24.81 8.52 6.21
C ALA A 76 24.68 7.64 7.46
N THR A 77 25.60 7.78 8.40
CA THR A 77 25.54 7.08 9.69
C THR A 77 24.28 7.42 10.49
N ASP A 78 23.89 8.71 10.52
CA ASP A 78 22.66 9.15 11.17
C ASP A 78 21.40 8.58 10.49
N ILE A 79 21.38 8.56 9.17
CA ILE A 79 20.28 7.97 8.39
C ILE A 79 20.18 6.46 8.66
N LEU A 80 21.30 5.73 8.62
CA LEU A 80 21.33 4.29 8.89
C LEU A 80 20.90 3.96 10.32
N SER A 81 21.28 4.76 11.30
CA SER A 81 20.80 4.62 12.68
C SER A 81 19.28 4.80 12.79
N LYS A 82 18.71 5.73 12.05
CA LYS A 82 17.25 5.93 11.99
C LYS A 82 16.55 4.76 11.31
N LEU A 83 17.10 4.27 10.18
CA LEU A 83 16.58 3.11 9.48
C LEU A 83 16.63 1.85 10.34
N ASP A 84 17.75 1.62 11.03
CA ASP A 84 17.89 0.47 11.96
C ASP A 84 16.84 0.52 13.07
N ARG A 85 16.60 1.69 13.66
CA ARG A 85 15.53 1.86 14.64
C ARG A 85 14.15 1.54 14.05
N VAL A 86 13.89 1.96 12.80
CA VAL A 86 12.63 1.66 12.11
C VAL A 86 12.49 0.15 11.94
N PHE A 87 13.48 -0.54 11.36
CA PHE A 87 13.41 -2.00 11.12
C PHE A 87 13.32 -2.81 12.40
N SER A 88 14.04 -2.41 13.46
CA SER A 88 14.01 -3.09 14.76
C SER A 88 12.65 -3.01 15.45
N HIS A 89 11.88 -1.92 15.25
CA HIS A 89 10.58 -1.68 15.89
C HIS A 89 9.40 -1.75 14.92
N LEU A 90 9.63 -2.09 13.64
CA LEU A 90 8.60 -2.10 12.60
C LEU A 90 7.49 -3.11 12.93
N ASN A 91 6.28 -2.63 13.07
CA ASN A 91 5.11 -3.50 13.02
C ASN A 91 4.70 -3.65 11.56
N PHE A 92 5.13 -4.73 10.91
CA PHE A 92 4.91 -4.95 9.49
C PHE A 92 3.44 -4.84 9.11
N LYS A 93 2.53 -5.43 9.87
CA LYS A 93 1.09 -5.34 9.59
C LYS A 93 0.59 -3.90 9.69
N LYS A 94 0.93 -3.19 10.76
CA LYS A 94 0.45 -1.82 11.00
C LYS A 94 1.16 -0.80 10.11
N ASP A 95 2.47 -0.88 10.01
CA ASP A 95 3.26 0.18 9.38
C ASP A 95 3.38 -0.01 7.87
N LEU A 96 3.49 -1.25 7.39
CA LEU A 96 3.61 -1.53 5.97
C LEU A 96 2.24 -1.54 5.27
N PHE A 97 1.26 -2.29 5.79
CA PHE A 97 -0.02 -2.44 5.11
C PHE A 97 -0.98 -1.29 5.37
N PHE A 98 -1.13 -0.84 6.60
CA PHE A 98 -2.11 0.20 6.89
C PHE A 98 -1.63 1.61 6.61
N LYS A 99 -0.31 1.87 6.57
CA LYS A 99 0.23 3.19 6.26
C LYS A 99 0.70 3.34 4.80
N ASN A 100 0.84 2.25 4.06
CA ASN A 100 1.18 2.28 2.65
C ASN A 100 -0.08 2.12 1.80
N HIS A 101 -0.38 3.11 0.98
CA HIS A 101 -1.63 3.14 0.18
C HIS A 101 -1.70 1.97 -0.81
N PHE A 102 -0.59 1.56 -1.41
CA PHE A 102 -0.59 0.41 -2.32
C PHE A 102 -1.09 -0.85 -1.60
N PHE A 103 -0.47 -1.21 -0.49
CA PHE A 103 -0.87 -2.40 0.27
C PHE A 103 -2.27 -2.26 0.86
N GLN A 104 -2.61 -1.08 1.37
CA GLN A 104 -3.91 -0.82 1.96
C GLN A 104 -5.05 -0.98 0.94
N LEU A 105 -4.89 -0.48 -0.28
CA LEU A 105 -5.92 -0.49 -1.30
C LEU A 105 -5.93 -1.80 -2.08
N TYR A 106 -4.76 -2.40 -2.36
CA TYR A 106 -4.67 -3.69 -3.04
C TYR A 106 -5.25 -4.83 -2.20
N PHE A 107 -4.98 -4.84 -0.90
CA PHE A 107 -5.47 -5.84 0.05
C PHE A 107 -6.69 -5.36 0.85
N ALA A 108 -7.49 -4.49 0.29
CA ALA A 108 -8.79 -4.15 0.85
C ALA A 108 -9.76 -5.35 0.73
N PRO A 109 -10.76 -5.50 1.62
CA PRO A 109 -11.73 -6.60 1.59
C PRO A 109 -12.77 -6.38 0.48
N ILE A 110 -12.34 -6.42 -0.79
CA ILE A 110 -13.15 -6.13 -1.96
C ILE A 110 -13.79 -7.38 -2.59
N TYR A 111 -13.29 -8.58 -2.28
CA TYR A 111 -13.85 -9.86 -2.74
C TYR A 111 -14.84 -10.38 -1.71
N GLN A 112 -16.03 -9.80 -1.68
CA GLN A 112 -17.08 -10.17 -0.75
C GLN A 112 -18.44 -10.23 -1.45
N ILE A 113 -19.46 -10.74 -0.74
CA ILE A 113 -20.83 -10.74 -1.26
C ILE A 113 -21.39 -9.33 -1.15
N TYR A 114 -21.98 -8.85 -2.24
CA TYR A 114 -22.67 -7.56 -2.33
C TYR A 114 -24.18 -7.78 -2.46
N PRO A 115 -24.93 -7.91 -1.34
CA PRO A 115 -26.37 -8.07 -1.38
C PRO A 115 -27.01 -6.86 -2.10
N ASN A 116 -27.86 -7.11 -3.09
CA ASN A 116 -28.42 -6.05 -3.94
C ASN A 116 -27.38 -5.15 -4.61
N PHE A 117 -26.16 -5.67 -4.86
CA PHE A 117 -25.02 -4.96 -5.42
C PHE A 117 -24.43 -3.87 -4.53
N GLU A 118 -24.71 -3.88 -3.24
CA GLU A 118 -24.28 -2.86 -2.30
C GLU A 118 -23.74 -3.46 -1.00
N HIS A 119 -22.80 -2.75 -0.37
CA HIS A 119 -22.32 -3.04 0.98
C HIS A 119 -21.85 -1.76 1.66
N THR A 120 -22.01 -1.65 2.97
CA THR A 120 -21.52 -0.51 3.75
C THR A 120 -20.58 -0.97 4.84
N SER A 121 -19.41 -0.33 4.94
CA SER A 121 -18.45 -0.62 6.01
C SER A 121 -17.56 0.58 6.33
N LYS A 122 -16.75 0.40 7.40
CA LYS A 122 -15.71 1.39 7.75
C LYS A 122 -14.50 1.20 6.85
N PHE A 123 -13.94 2.32 6.40
CA PHE A 123 -12.69 2.38 5.65
C PHE A 123 -11.76 3.41 6.30
N GLN A 124 -10.45 3.11 6.34
CA GLN A 124 -9.45 4.02 6.89
C GLN A 124 -8.46 4.41 5.81
N ILE A 125 -8.03 5.67 5.79
CA ILE A 125 -6.90 6.15 4.96
C ILE A 125 -5.89 6.84 5.86
N TYR A 126 -4.61 6.50 5.67
CA TYR A 126 -3.51 7.14 6.36
C TYR A 126 -3.03 8.37 5.60
N PHE A 127 -3.12 9.53 6.23
CA PHE A 127 -2.57 10.78 5.70
C PHE A 127 -1.17 10.99 6.27
N SER A 128 -0.14 10.70 5.47
CA SER A 128 1.27 10.76 5.89
C SER A 128 1.69 12.16 6.33
N SER A 129 1.23 13.20 5.64
CA SER A 129 1.48 14.61 5.99
C SER A 129 0.93 14.98 7.37
N LEU A 130 -0.15 14.34 7.81
CA LEU A 130 -0.79 14.55 9.12
C LEU A 130 -0.39 13.47 10.15
N ARG A 131 0.31 12.43 9.72
CA ARG A 131 0.68 11.25 10.53
C ARG A 131 -0.52 10.61 11.24
N LYS A 132 -1.71 10.65 10.63
CA LYS A 132 -2.94 10.12 11.22
C LYS A 132 -3.81 9.37 10.23
N PHE A 133 -4.69 8.52 10.77
CA PHE A 133 -5.74 7.87 10.01
C PHE A 133 -7.01 8.72 10.03
N LYS A 134 -7.68 8.82 8.88
CA LYS A 134 -9.07 9.26 8.78
C LYS A 134 -9.96 8.04 8.54
N ASN A 135 -11.07 7.98 9.31
CA ASN A 135 -12.09 6.94 9.16
C ASN A 135 -13.23 7.48 8.31
N TYR A 136 -13.72 6.66 7.40
CA TYR A 136 -14.88 6.93 6.55
C TYR A 136 -15.91 5.83 6.73
N MET A 137 -17.19 6.17 6.73
CA MET A 137 -18.25 5.22 6.43
C MET A 137 -18.44 5.20 4.93
N VAL A 138 -18.14 4.08 4.28
CA VAL A 138 -18.18 3.98 2.83
C VAL A 138 -19.25 3.02 2.37
N LYS A 139 -19.84 3.34 1.22
CA LYS A 139 -20.74 2.49 0.46
C LYS A 139 -19.98 1.92 -0.73
N TYR A 140 -19.95 0.61 -0.83
CA TYR A 140 -19.49 -0.14 -1.98
C TYR A 140 -20.67 -0.36 -2.91
N GLU A 141 -20.52 -0.04 -4.19
CA GLU A 141 -21.55 -0.19 -5.21
C GLU A 141 -20.97 -0.96 -6.40
N LEU A 142 -21.38 -2.23 -6.53
CA LEU A 142 -21.01 -3.05 -7.67
C LEU A 142 -21.92 -2.69 -8.84
N GLN A 143 -21.33 -2.28 -9.98
CA GLN A 143 -22.10 -1.97 -11.16
C GLN A 143 -22.73 -3.23 -11.75
N LYS A 144 -24.00 -3.16 -12.14
CA LYS A 144 -24.74 -4.27 -12.76
C LYS A 144 -24.25 -4.57 -14.18
N GLU A 145 -23.75 -3.55 -14.86
CA GLU A 145 -23.26 -3.64 -16.23
C GLU A 145 -21.74 -3.52 -16.26
N TYR A 146 -21.11 -4.21 -17.21
CA TYR A 146 -19.67 -4.07 -17.42
C TYR A 146 -19.33 -2.67 -17.95
N SER A 147 -18.11 -2.20 -17.68
CA SER A 147 -17.60 -0.97 -18.28
C SER A 147 -17.49 -1.09 -19.80
N SER A 148 -17.28 0.04 -20.48
CA SER A 148 -17.00 0.09 -21.92
C SER A 148 -15.78 -0.77 -22.34
N THR A 149 -14.87 -1.03 -21.40
CA THR A 149 -13.71 -1.91 -21.58
C THR A 149 -13.96 -3.34 -21.10
N ASN A 150 -15.21 -3.74 -20.91
CA ASN A 150 -15.65 -5.07 -20.49
C ASN A 150 -15.08 -5.50 -19.12
N LYS A 151 -14.96 -4.55 -18.18
CA LYS A 151 -14.49 -4.80 -16.80
C LYS A 151 -15.63 -4.72 -15.79
N ILE A 152 -15.54 -5.52 -14.72
CA ILE A 152 -16.40 -5.40 -13.54
C ILE A 152 -15.96 -4.15 -12.79
N VAL A 153 -16.92 -3.29 -12.39
CA VAL A 153 -16.63 -2.03 -11.70
C VAL A 153 -17.25 -2.01 -10.32
N LEU A 154 -16.41 -1.74 -9.31
CA LEU A 154 -16.82 -1.52 -7.93
C LEU A 154 -16.48 -0.07 -7.54
N ASN A 155 -17.50 0.74 -7.29
CA ASN A 155 -17.33 2.09 -6.76
C ASN A 155 -17.42 2.06 -5.24
N VAL A 156 -16.54 2.80 -4.58
CA VAL A 156 -16.52 2.97 -3.13
C VAL A 156 -16.55 4.46 -2.81
N LYS A 157 -17.59 4.91 -2.15
CA LYS A 157 -17.83 6.33 -1.86
C LYS A 157 -18.21 6.53 -0.40
N ALA A 158 -17.85 7.66 0.17
CA ALA A 158 -18.40 8.10 1.45
C ALA A 158 -19.63 9.00 1.18
N PRO A 159 -20.85 8.55 1.46
CA PRO A 159 -22.08 9.28 1.08
C PRO A 159 -22.16 10.69 1.68
N ASP A 160 -21.64 10.85 2.89
CA ASP A 160 -21.71 12.09 3.65
C ASP A 160 -20.48 13.00 3.47
N GLU A 161 -19.49 12.55 2.70
CA GLU A 161 -18.22 13.25 2.50
C GLU A 161 -17.81 13.19 1.03
N ASN A 162 -17.77 14.34 0.36
CA ASN A 162 -17.27 14.45 -1.03
C ASN A 162 -15.75 14.18 -1.14
N ASP A 163 -15.13 13.88 -0.02
CA ASP A 163 -13.68 13.76 0.14
C ASP A 163 -13.14 12.35 -0.07
N PHE A 164 -14.02 11.39 -0.40
CA PHE A 164 -13.63 10.00 -0.61
C PHE A 164 -14.28 9.43 -1.87
N ASN A 165 -13.45 9.06 -2.82
CA ASN A 165 -13.88 8.35 -4.03
C ASN A 165 -12.82 7.32 -4.40
N LEU A 166 -13.22 6.07 -4.58
CA LEU A 166 -12.33 4.98 -4.97
C LEU A 166 -13.07 4.06 -5.94
N THR A 167 -12.44 3.74 -7.06
CA THR A 167 -12.99 2.84 -8.07
C THR A 167 -12.03 1.70 -8.31
N TYR A 168 -12.53 0.49 -8.15
CA TYR A 168 -11.86 -0.74 -8.56
C TYR A 168 -12.41 -1.24 -9.88
N LYS A 169 -11.54 -1.75 -10.73
CA LYS A 169 -11.92 -2.50 -11.94
C LYS A 169 -11.28 -3.87 -11.87
N PHE A 170 -12.05 -4.89 -12.20
CA PHE A 170 -11.59 -6.27 -12.24
C PHE A 170 -11.74 -6.82 -13.64
N ASP A 171 -10.87 -7.74 -14.00
CA ASP A 171 -11.06 -8.53 -15.20
C ASP A 171 -12.35 -9.35 -15.09
N LYS A 172 -13.10 -9.45 -16.18
CA LYS A 172 -14.38 -10.14 -16.21
C LYS A 172 -14.24 -11.65 -16.09
N GLU A 173 -13.17 -12.21 -16.65
CA GLU A 173 -12.96 -13.66 -16.76
C GLU A 173 -12.18 -14.19 -15.57
N THR A 174 -11.08 -13.54 -15.22
CA THR A 174 -10.21 -13.98 -14.11
C THR A 174 -10.66 -13.45 -12.75
N HIS A 175 -11.44 -12.36 -12.73
CA HIS A 175 -11.82 -11.59 -11.54
C HIS A 175 -10.61 -10.96 -10.81
N GLU A 176 -9.46 -10.93 -11.45
CA GLU A 176 -8.27 -10.27 -10.90
C GLU A 176 -8.40 -8.75 -10.95
N LEU A 177 -7.75 -8.09 -10.02
CA LEU A 177 -7.76 -6.64 -9.93
C LEU A 177 -6.97 -6.02 -11.10
N PHE A 178 -7.66 -5.37 -12.02
CA PHE A 178 -7.09 -4.69 -13.16
C PHE A 178 -6.60 -3.27 -12.82
N SER A 179 -7.37 -2.51 -12.04
CA SER A 179 -6.96 -1.18 -11.59
C SER A 179 -7.69 -0.74 -10.32
N ALA A 180 -7.03 0.15 -9.57
CA ALA A 180 -7.66 0.91 -8.50
C ALA A 180 -7.27 2.38 -8.62
N ILE A 181 -8.27 3.27 -8.64
CA ILE A 181 -8.07 4.72 -8.74
C ILE A 181 -8.84 5.37 -7.59
N GLY A 182 -8.14 6.15 -6.77
CA GLY A 182 -8.70 6.78 -5.57
C GLY A 182 -8.31 8.23 -5.40
N ASN A 183 -9.26 9.03 -4.89
CA ASN A 183 -9.04 10.39 -4.43
C ASN A 183 -9.58 10.53 -3.02
N PHE A 184 -8.72 10.95 -2.13
CA PHE A 184 -9.03 11.11 -0.71
C PHE A 184 -8.57 12.47 -0.24
N SER A 185 -9.41 13.18 0.49
CA SER A 185 -9.02 14.48 1.06
C SER A 185 -9.44 14.62 2.52
N VAL A 186 -8.73 15.49 3.21
CA VAL A 186 -9.09 15.93 4.57
C VAL A 186 -8.72 17.38 4.74
N LYS A 187 -9.62 18.15 5.32
CA LYS A 187 -9.36 19.54 5.69
C LYS A 187 -8.99 19.62 7.16
N GLU A 188 -7.83 20.21 7.45
CA GLU A 188 -7.35 20.45 8.82
C GLU A 188 -6.67 21.82 8.90
N ASN A 189 -7.01 22.62 9.89
CA ASN A 189 -6.49 23.98 10.07
C ASN A 189 -6.60 24.85 8.81
N ASN A 190 -7.73 24.76 8.09
CA ASN A 190 -7.98 25.42 6.80
C ASN A 190 -7.06 24.98 5.63
N ILE A 191 -6.26 23.95 5.80
CA ILE A 191 -5.43 23.36 4.74
C ILE A 191 -6.12 22.09 4.25
N LEU A 192 -6.24 21.96 2.92
CA LEU A 192 -6.75 20.74 2.28
C LEU A 192 -5.57 19.83 1.95
N TYR A 193 -5.59 18.63 2.51
CA TYR A 193 -4.64 17.55 2.21
C TYR A 193 -5.32 16.56 1.28
N THR A 194 -4.74 16.32 0.13
CA THR A 194 -5.29 15.40 -0.89
C THR A 194 -4.29 14.30 -1.19
N ILE A 195 -4.81 13.08 -1.35
CA ILE A 195 -4.10 11.93 -1.85
C ILE A 195 -4.79 11.53 -3.16
N HIS A 196 -4.03 11.47 -4.23
CA HIS A 196 -4.41 10.82 -5.47
C HIS A 196 -3.63 9.52 -5.60
N PHE A 197 -4.32 8.43 -5.89
CA PHE A 197 -3.72 7.10 -6.01
C PHE A 197 -4.21 6.43 -7.27
N GLU A 198 -3.28 5.90 -8.04
CA GLU A 198 -3.56 5.07 -9.21
C GLU A 198 -2.71 3.81 -9.18
N MET A 199 -3.33 2.70 -9.50
CA MET A 199 -2.70 1.41 -9.65
C MET A 199 -3.30 0.68 -10.83
N TYR A 200 -2.45 0.09 -11.66
CA TYR A 200 -2.83 -0.65 -12.85
C TYR A 200 -2.07 -1.95 -12.92
N GLU A 201 -2.70 -2.99 -13.46
CA GLU A 201 -2.02 -4.19 -13.89
C GLU A 201 -1.05 -3.85 -15.04
N LEU A 202 0.17 -4.35 -14.96
CA LEU A 202 1.13 -4.25 -16.06
C LEU A 202 0.92 -5.47 -16.97
N ILE A 203 0.43 -5.22 -18.15
CA ILE A 203 0.25 -6.21 -19.22
C ILE A 203 1.58 -6.47 -19.92
#